data_c0a050fa622e94649280bf6c562549ba
#
_entry.id   c0a050fa622e94649280bf6c562549ba
#
_cell.length_a   1.000
_cell.length_b   1.000
_cell.length_c   1.000
_cell.angle_alpha   90.00
_cell.angle_beta   90.00
_cell.angle_gamma   90.00
#
_symmetry.space_group_name_H-M   'P 1'
#
loop_
_entity.id
_entity.type
_entity.pdbx_description
1 polymer ?
#
loop_
_entity_poly.entity_id
_entity_poly.type
_entity_poly.pdbx_seq_one_letter_code
_entity_poly.pdbx_strand_id
1 'polypeptide(L)'
;MSMVDLLHFRDVYPTDLSTGYKRAVAIARALAAQPECILYDEPTTMVDPIMSDILIHLMLKLKHDLRLTAVVVTHDLDLMRRVADRVVFLYEGRAIYFGPVKDLEKCDHPHIREFLAMDRVEMVPGV
;
A
#
# COMPACT_ATOMS: atom_id res chain seq x y z
N MET A 1 -4.43 -3.43 19.21
CA MET A 1 -3.20 -4.22 18.93
C MET A 1 -3.49 -5.63 18.43
N SER A 2 -4.58 -6.29 18.83
CA SER A 2 -4.92 -7.63 18.32
C SER A 2 -5.26 -7.66 16.82
N MET A 3 -5.78 -6.57 16.25
CA MET A 3 -6.12 -6.51 14.81
C MET A 3 -4.90 -6.51 13.89
N VAL A 4 -3.74 -6.11 14.39
CA VAL A 4 -2.47 -6.03 13.63
C VAL A 4 -1.45 -7.06 14.09
N ASP A 5 -1.84 -8.00 14.96
CA ASP A 5 -1.00 -9.08 15.53
C ASP A 5 0.36 -8.62 16.08
N LEU A 6 0.36 -7.47 16.75
CA LEU A 6 1.56 -6.84 17.32
C LEU A 6 1.72 -7.05 18.83
N LEU A 7 0.95 -7.98 19.42
CA LEU A 7 0.98 -8.20 20.87
C LEU A 7 2.36 -8.66 21.37
N HIS A 8 3.08 -9.42 20.57
CA HIS A 8 4.43 -9.90 20.90
C HIS A 8 5.47 -8.77 20.99
N PHE A 9 5.19 -7.62 20.37
CA PHE A 9 6.10 -6.47 20.34
C PHE A 9 5.69 -5.36 21.30
N ARG A 10 4.75 -5.62 22.19
CA ARG A 10 4.19 -4.63 23.12
C ARG A 10 5.26 -3.91 23.94
N ASP A 11 6.27 -4.65 24.39
CA ASP A 11 7.31 -4.18 25.29
C ASP A 11 8.67 -4.00 24.57
N VAL A 12 8.67 -4.02 23.21
CA VAL A 12 9.85 -3.83 22.38
C VAL A 12 9.92 -2.37 21.91
N TYR A 13 11.10 -1.76 22.00
CA TYR A 13 11.31 -0.40 21.48
C TYR A 13 11.24 -0.38 19.94
N PRO A 14 10.69 0.68 19.35
CA PRO A 14 10.62 0.81 17.88
C PRO A 14 11.99 0.70 17.19
N THR A 15 13.07 1.11 17.84
CA THR A 15 14.44 0.99 17.32
C THR A 15 14.86 -0.45 17.04
N ASP A 16 14.31 -1.39 17.80
CA ASP A 16 14.67 -2.82 17.75
C ASP A 16 13.79 -3.63 16.79
N LEU A 17 12.79 -2.96 16.18
CA LEU A 17 11.90 -3.56 15.20
C LEU A 17 12.46 -3.47 13.78
N SER A 18 12.17 -4.47 12.94
CA SER A 18 12.40 -4.37 11.49
C SER A 18 11.56 -3.25 10.86
N THR A 19 11.95 -2.81 9.66
CA THR A 19 11.24 -1.76 8.93
C THR A 19 9.75 -2.10 8.75
N GLY A 20 9.43 -3.34 8.40
CA GLY A 20 8.04 -3.78 8.23
C GLY A 20 7.23 -3.72 9.52
N TYR A 21 7.79 -4.18 10.65
CA TYR A 21 7.11 -4.06 11.95
C TYR A 21 6.95 -2.60 12.40
N LYS A 22 7.91 -1.73 12.11
CA LYS A 22 7.76 -0.28 12.34
C LYS A 22 6.57 0.29 11.57
N ARG A 23 6.37 -0.13 10.32
CA ARG A 23 5.20 0.25 9.50
C ARG A 23 3.90 -0.24 10.13
N ALA A 24 3.83 -1.50 10.55
CA ALA A 24 2.65 -2.06 11.21
C ALA A 24 2.32 -1.33 12.52
N VAL A 25 3.34 -0.97 13.33
CA VAL A 25 3.16 -0.16 14.55
C VAL A 25 2.65 1.24 14.22
N ALA A 26 3.15 1.87 13.14
CA ALA A 26 2.67 3.18 12.70
C ALA A 26 1.19 3.14 12.30
N ILE A 27 0.76 2.08 11.61
CA ILE A 27 -0.65 1.84 11.28
C ILE A 27 -1.48 1.69 12.56
N ALA A 28 -1.03 0.85 13.52
CA ALA A 28 -1.72 0.67 14.80
C ALA A 28 -1.86 1.98 15.58
N ARG A 29 -0.82 2.82 15.56
CA ARG A 29 -0.84 4.14 16.19
C ARG A 29 -1.86 5.07 15.54
N ALA A 30 -1.94 5.09 14.19
CA ALA A 30 -2.93 5.89 13.48
C ALA A 30 -4.37 5.44 13.81
N LEU A 31 -4.60 4.13 13.92
CA LEU A 31 -5.90 3.56 14.25
C LEU A 31 -6.36 3.83 15.70
N ALA A 32 -5.43 4.09 16.61
CA ALA A 32 -5.76 4.36 18.01
C ALA A 32 -6.64 5.60 18.20
N ALA A 33 -6.56 6.55 17.26
CA ALA A 33 -7.41 7.75 17.24
C ALA A 33 -8.83 7.51 16.67
N GLN A 34 -9.15 6.27 16.24
CA GLN A 34 -10.42 5.91 15.59
C GLN A 34 -10.78 6.85 14.42
N PRO A 35 -9.88 7.01 13.43
CA PRO A 35 -10.08 7.96 12.34
C PRO A 35 -11.19 7.50 11.39
N GLU A 36 -11.84 8.45 10.72
CA GLU A 36 -12.76 8.19 9.59
C GLU A 36 -12.00 7.90 8.28
N CYS A 37 -10.78 8.43 8.16
CA CYS A 37 -9.92 8.25 7.00
C CYS A 37 -8.47 8.03 7.45
N ILE A 38 -7.78 7.11 6.79
CA ILE A 38 -6.36 6.85 7.00
C ILE A 38 -5.56 7.16 5.74
N LEU A 39 -4.44 7.84 5.92
CA LEU A 39 -3.51 8.16 4.84
C LEU A 39 -2.27 7.29 4.96
N TYR A 40 -1.96 6.55 3.92
CA TYR A 40 -0.75 5.75 3.80
C TYR A 40 0.19 6.43 2.80
N ASP A 41 1.41 6.69 3.22
CA ASP A 41 2.46 7.24 2.37
C ASP A 41 3.57 6.20 2.19
N GLU A 42 3.66 5.64 0.98
CA GLU A 42 4.62 4.61 0.59
C GLU A 42 4.77 3.47 1.62
N PRO A 43 3.67 2.77 1.99
CA PRO A 43 3.70 1.83 3.12
C PRO A 43 4.59 0.61 2.89
N THR A 44 4.85 0.21 1.65
CA THR A 44 5.66 -0.97 1.28
C THR A 44 7.08 -0.63 0.84
N THR A 45 7.42 0.64 0.70
CA THR A 45 8.76 1.07 0.26
C THR A 45 9.84 0.65 1.25
N MET A 46 10.97 0.09 0.76
CA MET A 46 12.09 -0.41 1.55
C MET A 46 11.71 -1.51 2.56
N VAL A 47 10.68 -2.26 2.26
CA VAL A 47 10.23 -3.43 3.02
C VAL A 47 10.50 -4.68 2.17
N ASP A 48 10.93 -5.77 2.79
CA ASP A 48 11.11 -7.03 2.07
C ASP A 48 9.79 -7.58 1.53
N PRO A 49 9.80 -8.41 0.48
CA PRO A 49 8.58 -8.86 -0.19
C PRO A 49 7.59 -9.59 0.74
N ILE A 50 8.09 -10.38 1.70
CA ILE A 50 7.24 -11.13 2.63
C ILE A 50 6.51 -10.17 3.56
N MET A 51 7.23 -9.20 4.13
CA MET A 51 6.62 -8.19 4.99
C MET A 51 5.73 -7.23 4.21
N SER A 52 6.05 -6.92 2.95
CA SER A 52 5.18 -6.14 2.07
C SER A 52 3.83 -6.82 1.91
N ASP A 53 3.82 -8.13 1.64
CA ASP A 53 2.59 -8.92 1.53
C ASP A 53 1.78 -8.92 2.84
N ILE A 54 2.44 -9.05 3.98
CA ILE A 54 1.79 -8.96 5.31
C ILE A 54 1.15 -7.58 5.51
N LEU A 55 1.83 -6.50 5.14
CA LEU A 55 1.28 -5.14 5.24
C LEU A 55 0.08 -4.93 4.32
N ILE A 56 0.13 -5.45 3.10
CA ILE A 56 -0.99 -5.40 2.14
C ILE A 56 -2.20 -6.16 2.72
N HIS A 57 -1.99 -7.36 3.25
CA HIS A 57 -3.05 -8.13 3.90
C HIS A 57 -3.64 -7.40 5.12
N LEU A 58 -2.80 -6.75 5.92
CA LEU A 58 -3.25 -5.92 7.03
C LEU A 58 -4.14 -4.78 6.55
N MET A 59 -3.72 -4.05 5.51
CA MET A 59 -4.49 -2.94 4.93
C MET A 59 -5.85 -3.42 4.39
N LEU A 60 -5.87 -4.57 3.69
CA LEU A 60 -7.11 -5.19 3.21
C LEU A 60 -8.04 -5.57 4.34
N LYS A 61 -7.52 -6.20 5.40
CA LYS A 61 -8.28 -6.56 6.59
C LYS A 61 -8.89 -5.32 7.25
N LEU A 62 -8.10 -4.26 7.45
CA LEU A 62 -8.58 -3.02 8.04
C LEU A 62 -9.66 -2.34 7.18
N LYS A 63 -9.46 -2.32 5.85
CA LYS A 63 -10.46 -1.82 4.91
C LYS A 63 -11.79 -2.57 5.04
N HIS A 64 -11.73 -3.89 5.13
CA HIS A 64 -12.93 -4.73 5.24
C HIS A 64 -13.60 -4.63 6.61
N ASP A 65 -12.83 -4.80 7.70
CA ASP A 65 -13.37 -4.94 9.05
C ASP A 65 -13.85 -3.59 9.63
N LEU A 66 -13.12 -2.51 9.34
CA LEU A 66 -13.41 -1.17 9.87
C LEU A 66 -14.17 -0.29 8.88
N ARG A 67 -14.28 -0.68 7.62
CA ARG A 67 -14.89 0.12 6.53
C ARG A 67 -14.31 1.54 6.45
N LEU A 68 -13.03 1.67 6.75
CA LEU A 68 -12.33 2.96 6.72
C LEU A 68 -12.16 3.45 5.29
N THR A 69 -12.31 4.74 5.10
CA THR A 69 -11.80 5.41 3.92
C THR A 69 -10.28 5.44 3.99
N ALA A 70 -9.62 5.06 2.90
CA ALA A 70 -8.17 5.08 2.82
C ALA A 70 -7.69 5.82 1.57
N VAL A 71 -6.67 6.63 1.72
CA VAL A 71 -5.89 7.19 0.62
C VAL A 71 -4.48 6.62 0.72
N VAL A 72 -4.00 6.04 -0.38
CA VAL A 72 -2.68 5.41 -0.43
C VAL A 72 -1.86 6.09 -1.51
N VAL A 73 -0.74 6.67 -1.13
CA VAL A 73 0.29 7.14 -2.08
C VAL A 73 1.30 6.03 -2.24
N THR A 74 1.51 5.57 -3.47
CA THR A 74 2.45 4.49 -3.76
C THR A 74 2.84 4.44 -5.22
N HIS A 75 3.99 3.88 -5.52
CA HIS A 75 4.42 3.45 -6.85
C HIS A 75 4.40 1.91 -7.01
N ASP A 76 4.00 1.19 -5.95
CA ASP A 76 3.87 -0.26 -5.94
C ASP A 76 2.57 -0.69 -6.64
N LEU A 77 2.72 -1.33 -7.81
CA LEU A 77 1.58 -1.77 -8.63
C LEU A 77 0.83 -2.95 -8.00
N ASP A 78 1.52 -3.84 -7.27
CA ASP A 78 0.86 -4.95 -6.57
C ASP A 78 -0.03 -4.42 -5.44
N LEU A 79 0.49 -3.52 -4.61
CA LEU A 79 -0.29 -2.84 -3.58
C LEU A 79 -1.51 -2.13 -4.19
N MET A 80 -1.32 -1.35 -5.27
CA MET A 80 -2.40 -0.65 -5.95
C MET A 80 -3.48 -1.62 -6.44
N ARG A 81 -3.11 -2.69 -7.17
CA ARG A 81 -4.07 -3.65 -7.73
C ARG A 81 -4.88 -4.38 -6.67
N ARG A 82 -4.26 -4.67 -5.53
CA ARG A 82 -4.89 -5.45 -4.46
C ARG A 82 -5.76 -4.60 -3.52
N VAL A 83 -5.38 -3.37 -3.25
CA VAL A 83 -6.01 -2.55 -2.20
C VAL A 83 -6.93 -1.48 -2.76
N ALA A 84 -6.62 -0.89 -3.92
CA ALA A 84 -7.34 0.26 -4.42
C ALA A 84 -8.65 -0.10 -5.13
N ASP A 85 -9.70 0.69 -4.89
CA ASP A 85 -10.94 0.67 -5.68
C ASP A 85 -10.82 1.63 -6.86
N ARG A 86 -10.19 2.79 -6.62
CA ARG A 86 -9.96 3.86 -7.61
C ARG A 86 -8.53 4.35 -7.53
N VAL A 87 -8.03 4.86 -8.64
CA VAL A 87 -6.66 5.38 -8.78
C VAL A 87 -6.69 6.78 -9.34
N VAL A 88 -5.86 7.63 -8.77
CA VAL A 88 -5.41 8.88 -9.39
C VAL A 88 -3.97 8.67 -9.86
N PHE A 89 -3.69 8.83 -11.13
CA PHE A 89 -2.32 8.78 -11.65
C PHE A 89 -1.80 10.22 -11.81
N LEU A 90 -0.74 10.52 -11.08
CA LEU A 90 -0.11 11.85 -11.09
C LEU A 90 1.13 11.84 -12.00
N TYR A 91 1.22 12.81 -12.89
CA TYR A 91 2.38 13.03 -13.73
C TYR A 91 2.61 14.54 -13.91
N GLU A 92 3.84 15.00 -13.69
CA GLU A 92 4.23 16.41 -13.78
C GLU A 92 3.26 17.37 -13.06
N GLY A 93 2.85 17.00 -11.84
CA GLY A 93 1.95 17.83 -11.03
C GLY A 93 0.49 17.85 -11.48
N ARG A 94 0.10 16.96 -12.42
CA ARG A 94 -1.26 16.87 -12.95
C ARG A 94 -1.82 15.47 -12.78
N ALA A 95 -3.13 15.37 -12.53
CA ALA A 95 -3.85 14.10 -12.59
C ALA A 95 -4.14 13.78 -14.07
N ILE A 96 -3.45 12.76 -14.60
CA ILE A 96 -3.64 12.30 -16.00
C ILE A 96 -4.61 11.13 -16.11
N TYR A 97 -4.98 10.54 -14.97
CA TYR A 97 -6.04 9.54 -14.87
C TYR A 97 -6.73 9.66 -13.51
N PHE A 98 -8.04 9.46 -13.50
CA PHE A 98 -8.84 9.27 -12.29
C PHE A 98 -10.00 8.32 -12.59
N GLY A 99 -9.99 7.16 -11.99
CA GLY A 99 -11.04 6.16 -12.24
C GLY A 99 -10.84 4.84 -11.51
N PRO A 100 -11.67 3.84 -11.81
CA PRO A 100 -11.53 2.50 -11.25
C PRO A 100 -10.16 1.87 -11.61
N VAL A 101 -9.57 1.14 -10.66
CA VAL A 101 -8.28 0.47 -10.89
C VAL A 101 -8.32 -0.49 -12.08
N LYS A 102 -9.43 -1.21 -12.27
CA LYS A 102 -9.64 -2.17 -13.37
C LYS A 102 -9.58 -1.55 -14.78
N ASP A 103 -9.81 -0.25 -14.89
CA ASP A 103 -9.82 0.46 -16.17
C ASP A 103 -8.48 1.16 -16.45
N LEU A 104 -7.59 1.23 -15.46
CA LEU A 104 -6.26 1.83 -15.62
C LEU A 104 -5.44 1.12 -16.72
N GLU A 105 -5.52 -0.20 -16.79
CA GLU A 105 -4.79 -1.00 -17.79
C GLU A 105 -5.29 -0.79 -19.23
N LYS A 106 -6.49 -0.26 -19.39
CA LYS A 106 -7.09 0.08 -20.69
C LYS A 106 -6.76 1.52 -21.12
N CYS A 107 -6.12 2.29 -20.26
CA CYS A 107 -5.79 3.68 -20.54
C CYS A 107 -4.69 3.76 -21.59
N ASP A 108 -4.92 4.54 -22.66
CA ASP A 108 -3.98 4.70 -23.77
C ASP A 108 -2.92 5.78 -23.53
N HIS A 109 -2.91 6.42 -22.36
CA HIS A 109 -1.95 7.47 -22.06
C HIS A 109 -0.51 6.91 -22.04
N PRO A 110 0.44 7.48 -22.80
CA PRO A 110 1.79 6.92 -22.98
C PRO A 110 2.53 6.68 -21.65
N HIS A 111 2.53 7.64 -20.74
CA HIS A 111 3.23 7.54 -19.46
C HIS A 111 2.61 6.49 -18.52
N ILE A 112 1.30 6.27 -18.58
CA ILE A 112 0.64 5.21 -17.82
C ILE A 112 1.06 3.85 -18.38
N ARG A 113 1.08 3.69 -19.70
CA ARG A 113 1.53 2.45 -20.35
C ARG A 113 2.98 2.13 -20.04
N GLU A 114 3.85 3.13 -20.08
CA GLU A 114 5.26 2.98 -19.72
C GLU A 114 5.41 2.50 -18.28
N PHE A 115 4.72 3.16 -17.34
CA PHE A 115 4.74 2.80 -15.92
C PHE A 115 4.24 1.36 -15.68
N LEU A 116 3.12 0.98 -16.29
CA LEU A 116 2.57 -0.38 -16.17
C LEU A 116 3.46 -1.44 -16.82
N ALA A 117 4.27 -1.06 -17.82
CA ALA A 117 5.18 -1.97 -18.49
C ALA A 117 6.42 -2.30 -17.64
N MET A 118 6.87 -1.39 -16.77
CA MET A 118 8.02 -1.63 -15.88
C MET A 118 7.79 -2.83 -14.95
N ASP A 119 6.58 -3.00 -14.44
CA ASP A 119 6.20 -4.12 -13.60
C ASP A 119 6.32 -5.50 -14.29
N ARG A 120 6.14 -5.53 -15.61
CA ARG A 120 6.24 -6.78 -16.38
C ARG A 120 7.69 -7.24 -16.58
N VAL A 121 8.65 -6.34 -16.46
CA VAL A 121 10.08 -6.65 -16.62
C VAL A 121 10.63 -7.32 -15.37
N GLU A 122 10.11 -7.01 -14.19
CA GLU A 122 10.53 -7.62 -12.93
C GLU A 122 9.98 -9.06 -12.76
N MET A 123 8.98 -9.46 -13.55
CA MET A 123 8.37 -10.80 -13.49
C MET A 123 8.98 -11.81 -14.47
N VAL A 124 10.12 -11.54 -15.09
CA VAL A 124 10.84 -12.57 -15.87
C VAL A 124 11.63 -13.45 -14.90
N PRO A 125 11.18 -14.69 -14.62
CA PRO A 125 11.95 -15.58 -13.77
C PRO A 125 13.18 -16.06 -14.54
N GLY A 126 14.34 -15.66 -14.09
CA GLY A 126 15.58 -16.33 -14.36
C GLY A 126 16.19 -16.08 -15.75
N VAL A 127 17.06 -15.14 -15.78
CA VAL A 127 18.33 -15.29 -16.50
C VAL A 127 19.46 -15.26 -15.51
#